data_38180bd4243abaa009212a03464b708f
#
_entry.id   38180bd4243abaa009212a03464b708f
#
_cell.length_a   1.000
_cell.length_b   1.000
_cell.length_c   1.000
_cell.angle_alpha   90.00
_cell.angle_beta   90.00
_cell.angle_gamma   90.00
#
_symmetry.space_group_name_H-M   'P 1'
#
loop_
_entity.id
_entity.type
_entity.pdbx_description
1 polymer ?
#
loop_
_entity_poly.entity_id
_entity_poly.type
_entity_poly.pdbx_seq_one_letter_code
_entity_poly.pdbx_strand_id
1 'polypeptide(L)'
;MIKIWKKVGQTPFQLIEQVRRENPELAQETLSYAGRLDPMAEGEMIILVGKEENADRKRFLGFDKQYEADIVFGFKTDTYDLLGLVTDFCGQEVLVDSFFVKHKTKINSILRGFLKKKTQKYPPYSSKTVGGTPLFEWMKAGKISEIKIPSRKISIRKFEVISVDFISALELWEYIEENVTAVVGDFRQDQIMEKWAEMLAQKHNFFFPVLRVSFHVSSGTYIRGLANEIGEKLGVPACLMKLRRSKIYLDNV
;
A
#
# COMPACT_ATOMS: atom_id res chain seq x y z
N MET A 1 15.82 -19.55 -5.16
CA MET A 1 14.86 -18.42 -5.17
C MET A 1 15.23 -17.39 -6.21
N ILE A 2 14.24 -16.75 -6.80
CA ILE A 2 14.42 -15.71 -7.81
C ILE A 2 13.87 -14.39 -7.26
N LYS A 3 14.66 -13.31 -7.32
CA LYS A 3 14.17 -11.95 -7.09
C LYS A 3 13.65 -11.41 -8.43
N ILE A 4 12.44 -10.90 -8.42
CA ILE A 4 11.79 -10.33 -9.61
C ILE A 4 11.12 -9.00 -9.26
N TRP A 5 10.99 -8.11 -10.25
CA TRP A 5 10.29 -6.85 -10.09
C TRP A 5 8.82 -6.98 -10.50
N LYS A 6 7.91 -6.72 -9.58
CA LYS A 6 6.47 -6.59 -9.87
C LYS A 6 6.17 -5.15 -10.31
N LYS A 7 5.47 -4.98 -11.41
CA LYS A 7 4.92 -3.69 -11.85
C LYS A 7 3.57 -3.42 -11.20
N VAL A 8 3.14 -2.16 -11.19
CA VAL A 8 1.76 -1.80 -10.82
C VAL A 8 0.77 -2.58 -11.70
N GLY A 9 -0.37 -2.98 -11.15
CA GLY A 9 -1.41 -3.76 -11.83
C GLY A 9 -1.10 -5.25 -11.99
N GLN A 10 0.17 -5.65 -12.03
CA GLN A 10 0.57 -7.03 -12.22
C GLN A 10 0.20 -7.91 -11.00
N THR A 11 -0.31 -9.11 -11.26
CA THR A 11 -0.61 -10.08 -10.20
C THR A 11 0.60 -10.96 -9.87
N PRO A 12 0.70 -11.53 -8.65
CA PRO A 12 1.73 -12.52 -8.33
C PRO A 12 1.70 -13.77 -9.22
N PHE A 13 0.52 -14.13 -9.74
CA PHE A 13 0.38 -15.26 -10.68
C PHE A 13 1.04 -14.94 -12.02
N GLN A 14 0.79 -13.76 -12.58
CA GLN A 14 1.45 -13.31 -13.82
C GLN A 14 2.98 -13.26 -13.68
N LEU A 15 3.51 -12.95 -12.47
CA LEU A 15 4.95 -13.02 -12.22
C LEU A 15 5.47 -14.46 -12.27
N ILE A 16 4.74 -15.42 -11.72
CA ILE A 16 5.12 -16.85 -11.80
C ILE A 16 5.16 -17.30 -13.27
N GLU A 17 4.13 -16.93 -14.05
CA GLU A 17 4.08 -17.27 -15.48
C GLU A 17 5.19 -16.58 -16.28
N GLN A 18 5.55 -15.35 -15.92
CA GLN A 18 6.71 -14.65 -16.49
C GLN A 18 8.01 -15.42 -16.20
N VAL A 19 8.24 -15.83 -14.96
CA VAL A 19 9.43 -16.60 -14.57
C VAL A 19 9.50 -17.91 -15.35
N ARG A 20 8.38 -18.63 -15.54
CA ARG A 20 8.33 -19.87 -16.33
C ARG A 20 8.70 -19.65 -17.79
N ARG A 21 8.25 -18.56 -18.39
CA ARG A 21 8.56 -18.23 -19.79
C ARG A 21 10.03 -17.85 -19.99
N GLU A 22 10.58 -17.12 -19.03
CA GLU A 22 11.97 -16.65 -19.08
C GLU A 22 12.99 -17.74 -18.69
N ASN A 23 12.53 -18.82 -18.02
CA ASN A 23 13.37 -19.91 -17.52
C ASN A 23 12.72 -21.27 -17.85
N PRO A 24 12.84 -21.78 -19.11
CA PRO A 24 12.20 -23.02 -19.53
C PRO A 24 12.56 -24.25 -18.68
N GLU A 25 13.75 -24.26 -18.07
CA GLU A 25 14.21 -25.30 -17.15
C GLU A 25 13.36 -25.41 -15.88
N LEU A 26 12.63 -24.34 -15.54
CA LEU A 26 11.72 -24.30 -14.38
C LEU A 26 10.28 -24.69 -14.71
N ALA A 27 10.00 -25.13 -15.94
CA ALA A 27 8.63 -25.42 -16.40
C ALA A 27 7.90 -26.43 -15.52
N GLN A 28 8.61 -27.45 -15.02
CA GLN A 28 8.06 -28.51 -14.17
C GLN A 28 8.27 -28.26 -12.65
N GLU A 29 8.95 -27.15 -12.30
CA GLU A 29 9.22 -26.85 -10.90
C GLU A 29 7.99 -26.27 -10.19
N THR A 30 7.90 -26.56 -8.90
CA THR A 30 6.91 -25.91 -8.03
C THR A 30 7.34 -24.47 -7.76
N LEU A 31 6.63 -23.52 -8.34
CA LEU A 31 6.87 -22.09 -8.11
C LEU A 31 5.80 -21.50 -7.20
N SER A 32 6.21 -20.67 -6.24
CA SER A 32 5.31 -19.83 -5.46
C SER A 32 5.99 -18.51 -5.11
N TYR A 33 5.24 -17.54 -4.60
CA TYR A 33 5.81 -16.26 -4.16
C TYR A 33 5.85 -16.12 -2.64
N ALA A 34 6.82 -15.37 -2.12
CA ALA A 34 6.92 -15.01 -0.72
C ALA A 34 6.74 -13.51 -0.51
N GLY A 35 5.65 -13.12 0.18
CA GLY A 35 5.34 -11.73 0.49
C GLY A 35 4.65 -10.98 -0.66
N ARG A 36 3.32 -11.03 -0.65
CA ARG A 36 2.47 -10.31 -1.62
C ARG A 36 2.71 -8.80 -1.56
N LEU A 37 2.63 -8.15 -2.71
CA LEU A 37 2.40 -6.72 -2.86
C LEU A 37 0.94 -6.46 -3.22
N ASP A 38 0.40 -5.33 -2.75
CA ASP A 38 -0.93 -4.86 -3.15
C ASP A 38 -0.95 -4.56 -4.68
N PRO A 39 -2.12 -4.54 -5.34
CA PRO A 39 -2.20 -4.30 -6.78
C PRO A 39 -1.52 -3.01 -7.24
N MET A 40 -1.74 -1.91 -6.51
CA MET A 40 -1.14 -0.59 -6.78
C MET A 40 0.34 -0.47 -6.41
N ALA A 41 0.93 -1.50 -5.79
CA ALA A 41 2.33 -1.47 -5.40
C ALA A 41 3.23 -2.08 -6.48
N GLU A 42 4.44 -1.53 -6.60
CA GLU A 42 5.53 -2.09 -7.40
C GLU A 42 6.71 -2.52 -6.51
N GLY A 43 7.64 -3.28 -7.06
CA GLY A 43 8.92 -3.54 -6.41
C GLY A 43 9.35 -5.00 -6.32
N GLU A 44 10.41 -5.24 -5.54
CA GLU A 44 10.99 -6.56 -5.38
C GLU A 44 9.99 -7.59 -4.83
N MET A 45 9.90 -8.74 -5.50
CA MET A 45 9.23 -9.94 -4.99
C MET A 45 10.18 -11.13 -5.04
N ILE A 46 9.94 -12.12 -4.18
CA ILE A 46 10.65 -13.38 -4.17
C ILE A 46 9.74 -14.46 -4.75
N ILE A 47 10.24 -15.17 -5.77
CA ILE A 47 9.66 -16.42 -6.25
C ILE A 47 10.50 -17.56 -5.66
N LEU A 48 9.83 -18.48 -5.00
CA LEU A 48 10.40 -19.71 -4.44
C LEU A 48 10.38 -20.79 -5.50
N VAL A 49 11.49 -21.52 -5.62
CA VAL A 49 11.70 -22.55 -6.65
C VAL A 49 11.90 -23.90 -5.98
N GLY A 50 11.14 -24.90 -6.45
CA GLY A 50 11.26 -26.25 -5.98
C GLY A 50 10.62 -26.52 -4.61
N LYS A 51 10.62 -27.77 -4.19
CA LYS A 51 9.95 -28.20 -2.94
C LYS A 51 10.63 -27.67 -1.68
N GLU A 52 11.95 -27.60 -1.67
CA GLU A 52 12.75 -27.20 -0.48
C GLU A 52 12.48 -25.76 -0.09
N GLU A 53 12.60 -24.80 -1.02
CA GLU A 53 12.32 -23.39 -0.74
C GLU A 53 10.85 -23.16 -0.36
N ASN A 54 9.93 -23.89 -0.99
CA ASN A 54 8.51 -23.81 -0.66
C ASN A 54 8.19 -24.38 0.73
N ALA A 55 8.90 -25.39 1.20
CA ALA A 55 8.80 -25.91 2.55
C ALA A 55 9.28 -24.86 3.60
N ASP A 56 10.31 -24.08 3.25
CA ASP A 56 10.89 -23.00 4.10
C ASP A 56 10.21 -21.62 3.87
N ARG A 57 9.06 -21.59 3.24
CA ARG A 57 8.32 -20.34 2.89
C ARG A 57 8.16 -19.38 4.08
N LYS A 58 8.02 -19.91 5.30
CA LYS A 58 7.86 -19.06 6.50
C LYS A 58 9.07 -18.16 6.75
N ARG A 59 10.28 -18.66 6.51
CA ARG A 59 11.51 -17.88 6.59
C ARG A 59 11.50 -16.72 5.60
N PHE A 60 11.21 -16.99 4.32
CA PHE A 60 11.17 -15.96 3.27
C PHE A 60 10.07 -14.91 3.52
N LEU A 61 8.95 -15.30 4.08
CA LEU A 61 7.91 -14.37 4.52
C LEU A 61 8.40 -13.47 5.66
N GLY A 62 9.28 -13.97 6.54
CA GLY A 62 9.77 -13.28 7.75
C GLY A 62 10.67 -12.09 7.49
N PHE A 63 11.32 -12.00 6.34
CA PHE A 63 12.28 -10.95 6.02
C PHE A 63 11.73 -9.53 6.23
N ASP A 64 12.57 -8.63 6.72
CA ASP A 64 12.28 -7.20 6.77
C ASP A 64 12.26 -6.61 5.35
N LYS A 65 11.54 -5.52 5.15
CA LYS A 65 11.37 -4.87 3.83
C LYS A 65 11.58 -3.37 3.96
N GLN A 66 12.10 -2.78 2.89
CA GLN A 66 12.13 -1.34 2.72
C GLN A 66 11.09 -0.92 1.67
N TYR A 67 10.37 0.12 2.00
CA TYR A 67 9.36 0.71 1.11
C TYR A 67 9.61 2.20 0.97
N GLU A 68 9.38 2.72 -0.22
CA GLU A 68 9.15 4.13 -0.50
C GLU A 68 7.66 4.33 -0.71
N ALA A 69 7.09 5.28 0.00
CA ALA A 69 5.67 5.55 0.03
C ALA A 69 5.39 7.02 -0.25
N ASP A 70 4.57 7.32 -1.26
CA ASP A 70 4.03 8.64 -1.49
C ASP A 70 2.63 8.69 -0.87
N ILE A 71 2.44 9.56 0.11
CA ILE A 71 1.21 9.73 0.86
C ILE A 71 0.59 11.05 0.44
N VAL A 72 -0.58 11.00 -0.21
CA VAL A 72 -1.34 12.19 -0.59
C VAL A 72 -2.30 12.58 0.51
N PHE A 73 -2.34 13.86 0.85
CA PHE A 73 -3.29 14.44 1.79
C PHE A 73 -4.47 15.06 1.06
N GLY A 74 -5.61 15.10 1.71
CA GLY A 74 -6.87 15.61 1.19
C GLY A 74 -7.94 14.53 1.03
N PHE A 75 -7.57 13.28 0.88
CA PHE A 75 -8.49 12.18 0.62
C PHE A 75 -8.28 11.01 1.59
N LYS A 76 -9.37 10.42 2.04
CA LYS A 76 -9.39 9.11 2.70
C LYS A 76 -10.16 8.13 1.82
N THR A 77 -9.67 6.91 1.71
CA THR A 77 -10.34 5.85 0.96
C THR A 77 -10.63 4.65 1.85
N ASP A 78 -11.56 3.81 1.44
CA ASP A 78 -11.93 2.59 2.18
C ASP A 78 -10.83 1.53 2.18
N THR A 79 -9.91 1.56 1.21
CA THR A 79 -8.73 0.67 1.12
C THR A 79 -7.46 1.26 1.73
N TYR A 80 -7.45 2.58 2.04
CA TYR A 80 -6.30 3.38 2.46
C TYR A 80 -5.26 3.63 1.36
N ASP A 81 -5.60 3.36 0.10
CA ASP A 81 -4.84 3.67 -1.12
C ASP A 81 -5.76 4.15 -2.24
N LEU A 82 -5.20 4.50 -3.41
CA LEU A 82 -6.00 5.02 -4.53
C LEU A 82 -6.92 3.97 -5.18
N LEU A 83 -6.70 2.67 -4.95
CA LEU A 83 -7.61 1.59 -5.41
C LEU A 83 -8.77 1.41 -4.42
N GLY A 84 -9.34 2.51 -3.97
CA GLY A 84 -10.46 2.56 -3.04
C GLY A 84 -11.45 3.67 -3.34
N LEU A 85 -12.66 3.50 -2.84
CA LEU A 85 -13.69 4.54 -2.88
C LEU A 85 -13.32 5.65 -1.90
N VAL A 86 -13.37 6.90 -2.35
CA VAL A 86 -13.16 8.06 -1.48
C VAL A 86 -14.29 8.12 -0.46
N THR A 87 -13.94 8.10 0.82
CA THR A 87 -14.87 8.12 1.96
C THR A 87 -14.86 9.43 2.74
N ASP A 88 -13.80 10.22 2.59
CA ASP A 88 -13.65 11.53 3.24
C ASP A 88 -12.71 12.42 2.42
N PHE A 89 -12.96 13.73 2.47
CA PHE A 89 -12.20 14.75 1.75
C PHE A 89 -12.15 16.03 2.58
N CYS A 90 -11.02 16.72 2.59
CA CYS A 90 -10.92 18.07 3.18
C CYS A 90 -10.82 19.15 2.11
N GLY A 91 -11.37 20.34 2.43
CA GLY A 91 -11.34 21.49 1.52
C GLY A 91 -9.95 22.08 1.30
N GLN A 92 -9.84 22.95 0.29
CA GLN A 92 -8.55 23.56 -0.12
C GLN A 92 -7.96 24.46 0.96
N GLU A 93 -8.76 25.04 1.83
CA GLU A 93 -8.30 25.88 2.94
C GLU A 93 -7.33 25.17 3.90
N VAL A 94 -7.36 23.84 3.90
CA VAL A 94 -6.45 22.98 4.68
C VAL A 94 -5.19 22.62 3.90
N LEU A 95 -5.27 22.62 2.56
CA LEU A 95 -4.26 22.09 1.63
C LEU A 95 -3.45 23.20 0.94
N VAL A 96 -3.17 24.28 1.67
CA VAL A 96 -2.42 25.42 1.16
C VAL A 96 -0.91 25.18 1.10
N ASP A 97 -0.18 26.00 0.36
CA ASP A 97 1.28 25.89 0.16
C ASP A 97 2.08 25.82 1.48
N SER A 98 1.56 26.43 2.54
CA SER A 98 2.16 26.35 3.88
C SER A 98 1.87 25.04 4.63
N PHE A 99 1.17 24.07 4.03
CA PHE A 99 0.75 22.83 4.69
C PHE A 99 1.89 22.15 5.43
N PHE A 100 3.00 21.89 4.75
CA PHE A 100 4.14 21.20 5.37
C PHE A 100 4.86 22.07 6.41
N VAL A 101 4.90 23.39 6.24
CA VAL A 101 5.45 24.30 7.24
C VAL A 101 4.62 24.22 8.52
N LYS A 102 3.30 24.32 8.40
CA LYS A 102 2.35 24.25 9.52
C LYS A 102 2.38 22.90 10.24
N HIS A 103 2.48 21.81 9.48
CA HIS A 103 2.35 20.45 10.01
C HIS A 103 3.66 19.72 10.26
N LYS A 104 4.82 20.27 9.89
CA LYS A 104 6.15 19.65 9.99
C LYS A 104 6.44 18.98 11.33
N THR A 105 6.24 19.72 12.42
CA THR A 105 6.52 19.22 13.78
C THR A 105 5.62 18.06 14.14
N LYS A 106 4.33 18.15 13.81
CA LYS A 106 3.34 17.10 14.10
C LYS A 106 3.59 15.84 13.25
N ILE A 107 3.87 15.99 11.96
CA ILE A 107 4.25 14.87 11.08
C ILE A 107 5.49 14.15 11.62
N ASN A 108 6.55 14.88 11.95
CA ASN A 108 7.76 14.28 12.51
C ASN A 108 7.49 13.57 13.84
N SER A 109 6.65 14.11 14.71
CA SER A 109 6.24 13.47 15.96
C SER A 109 5.49 12.17 15.73
N ILE A 110 4.57 12.14 14.76
CA ILE A 110 3.81 10.95 14.38
C ILE A 110 4.77 9.86 13.85
N LEU A 111 5.66 10.21 12.93
CA LEU A 111 6.65 9.29 12.35
C LEU A 111 7.59 8.71 13.42
N ARG A 112 8.10 9.56 14.34
CA ARG A 112 8.90 9.07 15.49
C ARG A 112 8.10 8.15 16.39
N GLY A 113 6.81 8.41 16.59
CA GLY A 113 5.90 7.54 17.33
C GLY A 113 5.80 6.14 16.73
N PHE A 114 5.93 6.00 15.41
CA PHE A 114 5.91 4.71 14.74
C PHE A 114 7.09 3.81 15.10
N LEU A 115 8.26 4.36 15.45
CA LEU A 115 9.40 3.55 15.91
C LEU A 115 9.09 2.78 17.21
N LYS A 116 8.14 3.27 18.01
CA LYS A 116 7.68 2.62 19.24
C LYS A 116 6.47 1.72 19.02
N LYS A 117 5.90 1.71 17.80
CA LYS A 117 4.69 0.95 17.47
C LYS A 117 5.00 -0.55 17.42
N LYS A 118 4.27 -1.34 18.21
CA LYS A 118 4.46 -2.80 18.31
C LYS A 118 3.37 -3.61 17.63
N THR A 119 2.24 -2.99 17.35
CA THR A 119 1.09 -3.66 16.74
C THR A 119 0.41 -2.77 15.71
N GLN A 120 -0.23 -3.39 14.72
CA GLN A 120 -1.04 -2.72 13.71
C GLN A 120 -2.32 -3.53 13.48
N LYS A 121 -3.48 -2.88 13.43
CA LYS A 121 -4.72 -3.51 12.95
C LYS A 121 -4.57 -3.83 11.46
N TYR A 122 -5.14 -4.93 11.02
CA TYR A 122 -5.22 -5.22 9.59
C TYR A 122 -6.09 -4.17 8.90
N PRO A 123 -5.71 -3.71 7.69
CA PRO A 123 -6.61 -2.89 6.88
C PRO A 123 -7.91 -3.66 6.57
N PRO A 124 -9.05 -2.97 6.46
CA PRO A 124 -10.33 -3.60 6.15
C PRO A 124 -10.31 -4.44 4.87
N TYR A 125 -9.67 -3.92 3.82
CA TYR A 125 -9.46 -4.64 2.57
C TYR A 125 -8.16 -5.45 2.58
N SER A 126 -8.09 -6.49 3.41
CA SER A 126 -6.96 -7.42 3.45
C SER A 126 -7.42 -8.87 3.35
N SER A 127 -6.52 -9.76 2.94
CA SER A 127 -6.77 -11.21 2.87
C SER A 127 -6.68 -11.93 4.22
N LYS A 128 -6.57 -11.19 5.34
CA LYS A 128 -6.63 -11.77 6.68
C LYS A 128 -8.03 -12.30 6.94
N THR A 129 -8.15 -13.56 7.37
CA THR A 129 -9.43 -14.21 7.67
C THR A 129 -9.86 -14.00 9.12
N VAL A 130 -11.16 -13.82 9.31
CA VAL A 130 -11.87 -13.85 10.60
C VAL A 130 -13.08 -14.74 10.43
N GLY A 131 -13.22 -15.77 11.28
CA GLY A 131 -14.30 -16.75 11.13
C GLY A 131 -14.28 -17.52 9.79
N GLY A 132 -13.08 -17.73 9.19
CA GLY A 132 -12.93 -18.37 7.87
C GLY A 132 -13.09 -17.45 6.68
N THR A 133 -13.63 -16.23 6.85
CA THR A 133 -13.91 -15.27 5.77
C THR A 133 -12.87 -14.16 5.75
N PRO A 134 -12.26 -13.81 4.59
CA PRO A 134 -11.34 -12.69 4.45
C PRO A 134 -11.96 -11.34 4.81
N LEU A 135 -11.19 -10.42 5.40
CA LEU A 135 -11.67 -9.09 5.77
C LEU A 135 -12.25 -8.31 4.59
N PHE A 136 -11.67 -8.44 3.38
CA PHE A 136 -12.20 -7.77 2.20
C PHE A 136 -13.60 -8.25 1.80
N GLU A 137 -13.96 -9.50 2.09
CA GLU A 137 -15.33 -10.01 1.87
C GLU A 137 -16.31 -9.45 2.91
N TRP A 138 -15.90 -9.35 4.20
CA TRP A 138 -16.66 -8.67 5.22
C TRP A 138 -16.95 -7.21 4.85
N MET A 139 -15.94 -6.51 4.26
CA MET A 139 -16.11 -5.15 3.75
C MET A 139 -17.10 -5.09 2.57
N LYS A 140 -16.92 -5.95 1.55
CA LYS A 140 -17.82 -6.01 0.38
C LYS A 140 -19.27 -6.30 0.79
N ALA A 141 -19.47 -7.10 1.83
CA ALA A 141 -20.79 -7.42 2.38
C ALA A 141 -21.37 -6.31 3.28
N GLY A 142 -20.64 -5.23 3.56
CA GLY A 142 -21.06 -4.18 4.50
C GLY A 142 -21.09 -4.59 5.97
N LYS A 143 -20.49 -5.75 6.32
CA LYS A 143 -20.58 -6.39 7.64
C LYS A 143 -19.31 -6.28 8.48
N ILE A 144 -18.38 -5.42 8.10
CA ILE A 144 -17.10 -5.28 8.82
C ILE A 144 -17.28 -4.84 10.29
N SER A 145 -18.34 -4.12 10.60
CA SER A 145 -18.68 -3.69 11.97
C SER A 145 -19.15 -4.83 12.88
N GLU A 146 -19.58 -5.96 12.31
CA GLU A 146 -20.01 -7.13 13.05
C GLU A 146 -18.83 -7.95 13.64
N ILE A 147 -17.60 -7.65 13.20
CA ILE A 147 -16.42 -8.39 13.62
C ILE A 147 -15.37 -7.48 14.28
N LYS A 148 -14.57 -8.07 15.14
CA LYS A 148 -13.36 -7.41 15.67
C LYS A 148 -12.21 -7.61 14.71
N ILE A 149 -11.77 -6.53 14.05
CA ILE A 149 -10.58 -6.57 13.19
C ILE A 149 -9.35 -6.92 14.04
N PRO A 150 -8.64 -8.01 13.71
CA PRO A 150 -7.47 -8.42 14.47
C PRO A 150 -6.29 -7.49 14.25
N SER A 151 -5.32 -7.57 15.16
CA SER A 151 -4.04 -6.87 15.04
C SER A 151 -2.91 -7.89 14.85
N ARG A 152 -1.79 -7.43 14.30
CA ARG A 152 -0.56 -8.20 14.22
C ARG A 152 0.60 -7.44 14.85
N LYS A 153 1.63 -8.18 15.30
CA LYS A 153 2.89 -7.61 15.74
C LYS A 153 3.63 -7.05 14.52
N ILE A 154 4.17 -5.85 14.65
CA ILE A 154 5.00 -5.17 13.65
C ILE A 154 6.18 -4.48 14.34
N SER A 155 7.16 -4.09 13.55
CA SER A 155 8.23 -3.19 13.97
C SER A 155 8.61 -2.27 12.83
N ILE A 156 8.68 -0.98 13.08
CA ILE A 156 9.26 -0.01 12.17
C ILE A 156 10.68 0.24 12.67
N ARG A 157 11.68 -0.20 11.88
CA ARG A 157 13.12 -0.13 12.22
C ARG A 157 13.66 1.27 12.02
N LYS A 158 13.28 1.87 10.87
CA LYS A 158 13.73 3.19 10.45
C LYS A 158 12.66 3.83 9.58
N PHE A 159 12.59 5.14 9.59
CA PHE A 159 11.94 5.93 8.55
C PHE A 159 12.85 7.08 8.14
N GLU A 160 12.61 7.60 6.93
CA GLU A 160 13.29 8.78 6.41
C GLU A 160 12.32 9.56 5.54
N VAL A 161 12.14 10.85 5.82
CA VAL A 161 11.39 11.73 4.93
C VAL A 161 12.28 12.08 3.75
N ILE A 162 11.88 11.64 2.56
CA ILE A 162 12.65 11.83 1.32
C ILE A 162 12.36 13.21 0.74
N SER A 163 11.09 13.55 0.59
CA SER A 163 10.64 14.84 0.08
C SER A 163 9.25 15.19 0.57
N VAL A 164 8.93 16.46 0.43
CA VAL A 164 7.57 16.99 0.52
C VAL A 164 7.31 17.75 -0.77
N ASP A 165 6.14 17.56 -1.35
CA ASP A 165 5.80 18.05 -2.67
C ASP A 165 4.30 18.31 -2.78
N PHE A 166 3.86 18.80 -3.94
CA PHE A 166 2.45 18.99 -4.26
C PHE A 166 2.17 18.37 -5.63
N ILE A 167 1.01 17.77 -5.76
CA ILE A 167 0.48 17.23 -7.02
C ILE A 167 -0.78 18.01 -7.40
N SER A 168 -0.89 18.45 -8.65
CA SER A 168 -2.13 19.07 -9.13
C SER A 168 -3.26 18.05 -9.24
N ALA A 169 -4.50 18.52 -9.25
CA ALA A 169 -5.66 17.66 -9.45
C ALA A 169 -5.61 16.90 -10.78
N LEU A 170 -5.08 17.54 -11.84
CA LEU A 170 -4.93 16.91 -13.15
C LEU A 170 -3.91 15.77 -13.10
N GLU A 171 -2.71 16.03 -12.60
CA GLU A 171 -1.65 14.99 -12.46
C GLU A 171 -2.11 13.84 -11.56
N LEU A 172 -2.85 14.15 -10.49
CA LEU A 172 -3.42 13.12 -9.61
C LEU A 172 -4.46 12.26 -10.36
N TRP A 173 -5.32 12.89 -11.17
CA TRP A 173 -6.29 12.18 -12.00
C TRP A 173 -5.60 11.27 -13.02
N GLU A 174 -4.64 11.79 -13.77
CA GLU A 174 -3.86 11.01 -14.75
C GLU A 174 -3.17 9.82 -14.09
N TYR A 175 -2.58 10.03 -12.92
CA TYR A 175 -1.95 8.95 -12.15
C TYR A 175 -2.97 7.89 -11.70
N ILE A 176 -4.16 8.30 -11.25
CA ILE A 176 -5.23 7.37 -10.84
C ILE A 176 -5.72 6.57 -12.05
N GLU A 177 -6.04 7.26 -13.15
CA GLU A 177 -6.54 6.63 -14.37
C GLU A 177 -5.57 5.58 -14.89
N GLU A 178 -4.30 5.93 -15.06
CA GLU A 178 -3.26 5.00 -15.52
C GLU A 178 -3.14 3.77 -14.63
N ASN A 179 -3.07 3.97 -13.31
CA ASN A 179 -2.71 2.90 -12.41
C ASN A 179 -3.91 2.05 -11.98
N VAL A 180 -5.11 2.62 -11.82
CA VAL A 180 -6.32 1.86 -11.49
C VAL A 180 -6.77 1.00 -12.66
N THR A 181 -6.70 1.51 -13.89
CA THR A 181 -7.04 0.75 -15.10
C THR A 181 -6.04 -0.37 -15.40
N ALA A 182 -4.77 -0.20 -15.00
CA ALA A 182 -3.76 -1.25 -15.15
C ALA A 182 -3.96 -2.45 -14.21
N VAL A 183 -4.80 -2.33 -13.17
CA VAL A 183 -5.03 -3.42 -12.21
C VAL A 183 -5.85 -4.54 -12.84
N VAL A 184 -5.28 -5.75 -12.85
CA VAL A 184 -5.92 -6.95 -13.37
C VAL A 184 -6.79 -7.62 -12.31
N GLY A 185 -8.06 -7.88 -12.65
CA GLY A 185 -9.07 -8.50 -11.78
C GLY A 185 -10.19 -7.54 -11.38
N ASP A 186 -11.21 -8.05 -10.70
CA ASP A 186 -12.34 -7.24 -10.21
C ASP A 186 -11.99 -6.58 -8.86
N PHE A 187 -11.68 -5.29 -8.92
CA PHE A 187 -11.41 -4.43 -7.78
C PHE A 187 -12.35 -3.22 -7.70
N ARG A 188 -13.51 -3.28 -8.35
CA ARG A 188 -14.50 -2.18 -8.43
C ARG A 188 -13.96 -0.96 -9.21
N GLN A 189 -13.10 -1.19 -10.21
CA GLN A 189 -12.41 -0.10 -10.92
C GLN A 189 -13.37 0.96 -11.44
N ASP A 190 -14.49 0.57 -12.10
CA ASP A 190 -15.47 1.51 -12.67
C ASP A 190 -16.04 2.45 -11.58
N GLN A 191 -16.44 1.89 -10.44
CA GLN A 191 -16.98 2.68 -9.32
C GLN A 191 -15.91 3.59 -8.69
N ILE A 192 -14.68 3.11 -8.62
CA ILE A 192 -13.54 3.88 -8.09
C ILE A 192 -13.24 5.05 -9.03
N MET A 193 -13.16 4.81 -10.33
CA MET A 193 -12.91 5.84 -11.35
C MET A 193 -14.02 6.89 -11.36
N GLU A 194 -15.29 6.48 -11.35
CA GLU A 194 -16.43 7.39 -11.25
C GLU A 194 -16.33 8.29 -10.01
N LYS A 195 -16.04 7.69 -8.84
CA LYS A 195 -15.93 8.44 -7.58
C LYS A 195 -14.75 9.42 -7.57
N TRP A 196 -13.58 9.04 -8.09
CA TRP A 196 -12.46 9.95 -8.20
C TRP A 196 -12.71 11.07 -9.21
N ALA A 197 -13.35 10.76 -10.37
CA ALA A 197 -13.74 11.78 -11.35
C ALA A 197 -14.68 12.81 -10.73
N GLU A 198 -15.73 12.36 -10.02
CA GLU A 198 -16.66 13.22 -9.28
C GLU A 198 -15.91 14.14 -8.29
N MET A 199 -14.99 13.57 -7.52
CA MET A 199 -14.24 14.29 -6.50
C MET A 199 -13.28 15.32 -7.07
N LEU A 200 -12.71 15.09 -8.24
CA LEU A 200 -11.70 15.97 -8.86
C LEU A 200 -12.27 16.94 -9.90
N ALA A 201 -13.49 16.69 -10.44
CA ALA A 201 -14.09 17.45 -11.54
C ALA A 201 -14.15 18.97 -11.34
N GLN A 202 -14.30 19.45 -10.11
CA GLN A 202 -14.39 20.89 -9.79
C GLN A 202 -13.13 21.44 -9.10
N LYS A 203 -12.01 20.70 -9.20
CA LYS A 203 -10.77 21.00 -8.45
C LYS A 203 -9.57 21.25 -9.34
N HIS A 204 -9.76 21.69 -10.59
CA HIS A 204 -8.70 21.87 -11.59
C HIS A 204 -7.51 22.71 -11.10
N ASN A 205 -7.75 23.69 -10.23
CA ASN A 205 -6.70 24.57 -9.66
C ASN A 205 -6.22 24.11 -8.28
N PHE A 206 -6.60 22.91 -7.81
CA PHE A 206 -6.18 22.42 -6.51
C PHE A 206 -4.84 21.70 -6.61
N PHE A 207 -4.02 21.89 -5.57
CA PHE A 207 -2.80 21.14 -5.34
C PHE A 207 -2.93 20.37 -4.04
N PHE A 208 -2.54 19.11 -4.06
CA PHE A 208 -2.61 18.23 -2.91
C PHE A 208 -1.20 17.96 -2.38
N PRO A 209 -0.97 18.16 -1.05
CA PRO A 209 0.31 17.86 -0.46
C PRO A 209 0.65 16.37 -0.57
N VAL A 210 1.89 16.06 -0.94
CA VAL A 210 2.43 14.71 -1.02
C VAL A 210 3.65 14.59 -0.12
N LEU A 211 3.62 13.63 0.80
CA LEU A 211 4.75 13.29 1.67
C LEU A 211 5.38 11.98 1.17
N ARG A 212 6.63 12.03 0.73
CA ARG A 212 7.41 10.84 0.39
C ARG A 212 8.25 10.40 1.57
N VAL A 213 8.03 9.16 2.00
CA VAL A 213 8.73 8.56 3.17
C VAL A 213 9.26 7.19 2.80
N SER A 214 10.51 6.92 3.17
CA SER A 214 11.07 5.57 3.20
C SER A 214 10.81 4.94 4.57
N PHE A 215 10.38 3.67 4.57
CA PHE A 215 10.17 2.87 5.78
C PHE A 215 10.93 1.55 5.68
N HIS A 216 11.78 1.26 6.68
CA HIS A 216 12.30 -0.08 6.93
C HIS A 216 11.45 -0.74 8.01
N VAL A 217 10.78 -1.84 7.67
CA VAL A 217 9.75 -2.45 8.52
C VAL A 217 9.87 -3.97 8.56
N SER A 218 9.39 -4.54 9.66
CA SER A 218 9.22 -5.98 9.76
C SER A 218 8.17 -6.51 8.78
N SER A 219 8.27 -7.78 8.48
CA SER A 219 7.29 -8.50 7.66
C SER A 219 5.85 -8.23 8.10
N GLY A 220 4.99 -8.02 7.10
CA GLY A 220 3.55 -7.86 7.25
C GLY A 220 3.08 -6.52 7.79
N THR A 221 3.95 -5.53 7.85
CA THR A 221 3.54 -4.15 8.07
C THR A 221 2.81 -3.64 6.83
N TYR A 222 1.62 -3.08 7.02
CA TYR A 222 0.81 -2.46 5.96
C TYR A 222 1.14 -0.97 5.88
N ILE A 223 1.87 -0.57 4.85
CA ILE A 223 2.27 0.84 4.67
C ILE A 223 1.06 1.74 4.43
N ARG A 224 0.04 1.29 3.69
CA ARG A 224 -1.22 2.03 3.51
C ARG A 224 -1.97 2.26 4.83
N GLY A 225 -1.85 1.33 5.78
CA GLY A 225 -2.36 1.54 7.14
C GLY A 225 -1.58 2.59 7.93
N LEU A 226 -0.27 2.76 7.67
CA LEU A 226 0.52 3.86 8.25
C LEU A 226 0.12 5.20 7.62
N ALA A 227 -0.11 5.24 6.30
CA ALA A 227 -0.56 6.43 5.59
C ALA A 227 -1.90 6.95 6.15
N ASN A 228 -2.90 6.06 6.27
CA ASN A 228 -4.18 6.40 6.89
C ASN A 228 -4.01 6.90 8.36
N GLU A 229 -3.15 6.23 9.14
CA GLU A 229 -2.90 6.62 10.55
C GLU A 229 -2.20 7.99 10.66
N ILE A 230 -1.33 8.35 9.71
CA ILE A 230 -0.75 9.70 9.63
C ILE A 230 -1.87 10.72 9.45
N GLY A 231 -2.77 10.49 8.50
CA GLY A 231 -3.92 11.36 8.26
C GLY A 231 -4.81 11.51 9.50
N GLU A 232 -5.20 10.40 10.12
CA GLU A 232 -6.04 10.40 11.33
C GLU A 232 -5.40 11.19 12.49
N LYS A 233 -4.11 10.97 12.74
CA LYS A 233 -3.39 11.68 13.80
C LYS A 233 -3.14 13.16 13.49
N LEU A 234 -3.00 13.48 12.21
CA LEU A 234 -2.83 14.86 11.77
C LEU A 234 -4.17 15.63 11.83
N GLY A 235 -5.27 14.92 11.66
CA GLY A 235 -6.61 15.50 11.50
C GLY A 235 -6.88 15.97 10.07
N VAL A 236 -6.16 15.41 9.10
CA VAL A 236 -6.32 15.68 7.66
C VAL A 236 -6.41 14.35 6.94
N PRO A 237 -7.47 14.08 6.15
CA PRO A 237 -7.59 12.86 5.37
C PRO A 237 -6.34 12.57 4.55
N ALA A 238 -5.86 11.31 4.57
CA ALA A 238 -4.70 10.90 3.80
C ALA A 238 -4.83 9.44 3.35
N CYS A 239 -4.29 9.14 2.18
CA CYS A 239 -4.18 7.77 1.68
C CYS A 239 -2.83 7.56 0.96
N LEU A 240 -2.49 6.31 0.76
CA LEU A 240 -1.29 5.93 0.02
C LEU A 240 -1.52 6.13 -1.47
N MET A 241 -0.72 7.00 -2.10
CA MET A 241 -0.75 7.24 -3.54
C MET A 241 0.14 6.24 -4.28
N LYS A 242 1.40 6.13 -3.87
CA LYS A 242 2.37 5.24 -4.51
C LYS A 242 3.09 4.40 -3.47
N LEU A 243 3.34 3.13 -3.81
CA LEU A 243 4.11 2.22 -2.98
C LEU A 243 5.12 1.45 -3.81
N ARG A 244 6.39 1.58 -3.43
CA ARG A 244 7.49 0.84 -4.02
C ARG A 244 8.23 0.04 -2.95
N ARG A 245 8.25 -1.29 -3.07
CA ARG A 245 9.14 -2.11 -2.24
C ARG A 245 10.53 -2.12 -2.86
N SER A 246 11.40 -1.24 -2.35
CA SER A 246 12.73 -1.02 -2.90
C SER A 246 13.73 -2.11 -2.51
N LYS A 247 13.50 -2.82 -1.37
CA LYS A 247 14.44 -3.85 -0.89
C LYS A 247 13.76 -4.89 0.01
N ILE A 248 14.22 -6.14 -0.10
CA ILE A 248 13.97 -7.23 0.85
C ILE A 248 15.31 -7.59 1.50
N TYR A 249 15.37 -7.55 2.84
CA TYR A 249 16.58 -7.85 3.62
C TYR A 249 16.65 -9.36 3.91
N LEU A 250 17.55 -10.07 3.25
CA LEU A 250 17.63 -11.53 3.33
C LEU A 250 18.34 -12.04 4.61
N ASP A 251 19.04 -11.16 5.32
CA ASP A 251 19.95 -11.52 6.40
C ASP A 251 19.35 -11.34 7.81
N ASN A 252 18.07 -11.02 7.93
CA ASN A 252 17.41 -10.63 9.20
C ASN A 252 16.41 -11.69 9.71
N VAL A 253 16.78 -12.98 9.66
CA VAL A 253 16.00 -14.07 10.29
C VAL A 253 16.88 -14.92 11.17
#